data_77be75b45a2b3bac245651cb54f1ac1d
#
_entry.id   77be75b45a2b3bac245651cb54f1ac1d
#
_cell.length_a   1.000
_cell.length_b   1.000
_cell.length_c   1.000
_cell.angle_alpha   90.00
_cell.angle_beta   90.00
_cell.angle_gamma   90.00
#
_symmetry.space_group_name_H-M   'P 1'
#
loop_
_entity.id
_entity.type
_entity.pdbx_description
1 polymer ?
#
loop_
_entity_poly.entity_id
_entity_poly.type
_entity_poly.pdbx_seq_one_letter_code
_entity_poly.pdbx_strand_id
1 'polypeptide(L)'
;RSEFLGQSDFPEQADIVIIGVGGIVGSMLAYWLAELGQKNVVGLEKSSVIPSDLGSTAHASDFVFNTTHDKLSNWITAYSRKFYEDNGFFLKKGGLEICRIGDHDRWEELKRKVGSGKAFGTNISLISASEAKEKFPLLDEESIMGAMWDPDAGLVVPRSQDVVSFAVDTAKEKGSLRTLTNT
;
A
#
# COMPACT_ATOMS: atom_id res chain seq x y z
N ARG A 1 15.46 -26.12 18.11
CA ARG A 1 16.80 -25.84 17.53
C ARG A 1 16.53 -25.51 16.07
N SER A 2 16.60 -24.21 15.72
CA SER A 2 16.64 -23.79 14.32
C SER A 2 17.87 -24.42 13.68
N GLU A 3 17.68 -25.27 12.67
CA GLU A 3 18.77 -25.58 11.76
C GLU A 3 19.14 -24.28 11.08
N PHE A 4 20.23 -23.68 11.53
CA PHE A 4 20.87 -22.57 10.82
C PHE A 4 21.21 -23.09 9.42
N LEU A 5 20.70 -22.43 8.39
CA LEU A 5 21.19 -22.59 7.04
C LEU A 5 22.72 -22.58 7.08
N GLY A 6 23.34 -23.55 6.44
CA GLY A 6 24.80 -23.67 6.48
C GLY A 6 25.43 -22.36 6.01
N GLN A 7 26.53 -21.96 6.64
CA GLN A 7 27.29 -20.74 6.32
C GLN A 7 27.60 -20.55 4.81
N SER A 8 27.47 -21.63 4.01
CA SER A 8 27.69 -21.65 2.56
C SER A 8 26.64 -20.90 1.73
N ASP A 9 25.49 -20.55 2.30
CA ASP A 9 24.39 -19.93 1.53
C ASP A 9 24.42 -18.39 1.55
N PHE A 10 25.14 -17.80 2.49
CA PHE A 10 25.31 -16.35 2.56
C PHE A 10 26.44 -15.89 1.61
N PRO A 11 26.21 -14.83 0.83
CA PRO A 11 27.29 -14.24 0.04
C PRO A 11 28.34 -13.61 0.98
N GLU A 12 29.61 -13.71 0.59
CA GLU A 12 30.71 -13.09 1.35
C GLU A 12 30.64 -11.56 1.36
N GLN A 13 30.01 -10.97 0.35
CA GLN A 13 29.88 -9.52 0.18
C GLN A 13 28.53 -9.17 -0.47
N ALA A 14 28.00 -8.05 -0.04
CA ALA A 14 26.85 -7.40 -0.68
C ALA A 14 27.05 -5.88 -0.63
N ASP A 15 26.64 -5.17 -1.67
CA ASP A 15 26.67 -3.71 -1.67
C ASP A 15 25.54 -3.15 -0.82
N ILE A 16 24.38 -3.82 -0.86
CA ILE A 16 23.18 -3.45 -0.10
C ILE A 16 22.54 -4.70 0.48
N VAL A 17 22.17 -4.63 1.76
CA VAL A 17 21.37 -5.67 2.43
C VAL A 17 20.01 -5.08 2.81
N ILE A 18 18.93 -5.73 2.37
CA ILE A 18 17.56 -5.37 2.71
C ILE A 18 17.03 -6.39 3.73
N ILE A 19 16.66 -5.95 4.91
CA ILE A 19 16.06 -6.80 5.95
C ILE A 19 14.53 -6.69 5.84
N GLY A 20 13.85 -7.82 5.62
CA GLY A 20 12.41 -7.88 5.43
C GLY A 20 11.98 -7.65 3.98
N VAL A 21 12.63 -8.31 3.02
CA VAL A 21 12.32 -8.18 1.59
C VAL A 21 10.98 -8.81 1.18
N GLY A 22 10.40 -9.63 2.04
CA GLY A 22 9.10 -10.28 1.80
C GLY A 22 7.86 -9.41 2.06
N GLY A 23 8.03 -8.17 2.55
CA GLY A 23 6.98 -7.18 2.70
C GLY A 23 7.04 -6.09 1.64
N ILE A 24 5.97 -5.28 1.54
CA ILE A 24 5.85 -4.25 0.49
C ILE A 24 7.00 -3.23 0.53
N VAL A 25 7.46 -2.83 1.70
CA VAL A 25 8.53 -1.82 1.81
C VAL A 25 9.86 -2.37 1.29
N GLY A 26 10.27 -3.55 1.75
CA GLY A 26 11.54 -4.16 1.33
C GLY A 26 11.54 -4.59 -0.13
N SER A 27 10.44 -5.15 -0.63
CA SER A 27 10.30 -5.55 -2.02
C SER A 27 10.33 -4.35 -2.97
N MET A 28 9.61 -3.27 -2.65
CA MET A 28 9.62 -2.05 -3.46
C MET A 28 10.98 -1.34 -3.43
N LEU A 29 11.69 -1.39 -2.30
CA LEU A 29 13.08 -0.91 -2.25
C LEU A 29 13.97 -1.70 -3.21
N ALA A 30 13.87 -3.04 -3.20
CA ALA A 30 14.62 -3.91 -4.11
C ALA A 30 14.28 -3.62 -5.58
N TYR A 31 12.99 -3.43 -5.88
CA TYR A 31 12.50 -3.06 -7.22
C TYR A 31 13.16 -1.76 -7.71
N TRP A 32 13.08 -0.69 -6.92
CA TRP A 32 13.62 0.60 -7.34
C TRP A 32 15.14 0.63 -7.40
N LEU A 33 15.84 -0.11 -6.54
CA LEU A 33 17.29 -0.29 -6.67
C LEU A 33 17.65 -0.97 -7.98
N ALA A 34 16.89 -1.99 -8.38
CA ALA A 34 17.07 -2.68 -9.66
C ALA A 34 16.77 -1.77 -10.85
N GLU A 35 15.71 -0.94 -10.78
CA GLU A 35 15.40 0.06 -11.81
C GLU A 35 16.51 1.11 -11.97
N LEU A 36 17.14 1.50 -10.86
CA LEU A 36 18.29 2.41 -10.86
C LEU A 36 19.61 1.75 -11.29
N GLY A 37 19.58 0.46 -11.63
CA GLY A 37 20.76 -0.27 -12.12
C GLY A 37 21.68 -0.80 -11.01
N GLN A 38 21.27 -0.70 -9.74
CA GLN A 38 22.06 -1.25 -8.63
C GLN A 38 22.15 -2.77 -8.75
N LYS A 39 23.33 -3.31 -8.47
CA LYS A 39 23.62 -4.75 -8.47
C LYS A 39 24.07 -5.19 -7.08
N ASN A 40 24.22 -6.51 -6.89
CA ASN A 40 24.71 -7.13 -5.69
C ASN A 40 23.89 -6.74 -4.43
N VAL A 41 22.56 -6.78 -4.56
CA VAL A 41 21.62 -6.56 -3.47
C VAL A 41 21.21 -7.90 -2.87
N VAL A 42 21.26 -8.02 -1.54
CA VAL A 42 20.82 -9.20 -0.81
C VAL A 42 19.57 -8.85 0.01
N GLY A 43 18.50 -9.59 -0.21
CA GLY A 43 17.27 -9.49 0.56
C GLY A 43 17.15 -10.63 1.56
N LEU A 44 17.04 -10.29 2.85
CA LEU A 44 16.82 -11.23 3.95
C LEU A 44 15.34 -11.24 4.33
N GLU A 45 14.78 -12.43 4.56
CA GLU A 45 13.40 -12.59 5.00
C GLU A 45 13.29 -13.66 6.08
N LYS A 46 12.61 -13.30 7.18
CA LYS A 46 12.39 -14.22 8.31
C LYS A 46 11.43 -15.35 7.97
N SER A 47 10.40 -15.07 7.16
CA SER A 47 9.48 -16.10 6.65
C SER A 47 10.21 -17.09 5.75
N SER A 48 9.69 -18.31 5.67
CA SER A 48 10.16 -19.33 4.73
C SER A 48 9.79 -19.04 3.28
N VAL A 49 8.88 -18.10 3.07
CA VAL A 49 8.31 -17.74 1.75
C VAL A 49 8.39 -16.24 1.47
N ILE A 50 8.48 -15.91 0.18
CA ILE A 50 8.32 -14.56 -0.33
C ILE A 50 7.21 -14.61 -1.41
N PRO A 51 6.14 -13.85 -1.26
CA PRO A 51 5.82 -12.83 -0.22
C PRO A 51 5.71 -13.42 1.18
N SER A 52 6.10 -12.63 2.19
CA SER A 52 6.03 -13.06 3.59
C SER A 52 4.56 -13.19 4.05
N ASP A 53 4.26 -14.28 4.74
CA ASP A 53 2.99 -14.55 5.40
C ASP A 53 2.90 -13.97 6.82
N LEU A 54 4.04 -13.53 7.37
CA LEU A 54 4.17 -13.04 8.75
C LEU A 54 4.02 -11.52 8.88
N GLY A 55 4.19 -10.80 7.78
CA GLY A 55 4.26 -9.33 7.79
C GLY A 55 2.90 -8.64 7.66
N SER A 56 2.88 -7.32 7.95
CA SER A 56 1.68 -6.49 7.81
C SER A 56 1.08 -6.49 6.40
N THR A 57 1.89 -6.69 5.37
CA THR A 57 1.42 -6.75 3.98
C THR A 57 0.46 -7.91 3.75
N ALA A 58 0.71 -9.09 4.36
CA ALA A 58 -0.17 -10.25 4.24
C ALA A 58 -1.55 -10.03 4.90
N HIS A 59 -1.63 -9.10 5.84
CA HIS A 59 -2.83 -8.78 6.61
C HIS A 59 -3.45 -7.42 6.24
N ALA A 60 -2.96 -6.79 5.17
CA ALA A 60 -3.50 -5.53 4.68
C ALA A 60 -4.92 -5.70 4.11
N SER A 61 -5.73 -4.66 4.25
CA SER A 61 -7.07 -4.60 3.64
C SER A 61 -7.05 -4.41 2.13
N ASP A 62 -5.88 -4.17 1.57
CA ASP A 62 -5.65 -3.84 0.16
C ASP A 62 -6.36 -2.55 -0.32
N PHE A 63 -6.92 -1.78 0.59
CA PHE A 63 -7.62 -0.54 0.29
C PHE A 63 -6.65 0.66 0.26
N VAL A 64 -6.74 1.44 -0.82
CA VAL A 64 -5.93 2.65 -1.05
C VAL A 64 -6.85 3.84 -1.26
N PHE A 65 -6.63 4.90 -0.50
CA PHE A 65 -7.35 6.17 -0.59
C PHE A 65 -6.39 7.36 -0.58
N ASN A 66 -6.85 8.54 -1.00
CA ASN A 66 -6.01 9.74 -0.96
C ASN A 66 -5.77 10.19 0.48
N THR A 67 -4.51 10.27 0.87
CA THR A 67 -4.10 10.86 2.15
C THR A 67 -4.13 12.37 2.03
N THR A 68 -4.79 13.05 2.97
CA THR A 68 -5.06 14.50 2.91
C THR A 68 -4.55 15.28 4.13
N HIS A 69 -3.79 14.62 5.01
CA HIS A 69 -3.26 15.28 6.22
C HIS A 69 -2.13 16.26 5.92
N ASP A 70 -1.28 15.90 4.95
CA ASP A 70 -0.17 16.74 4.51
C ASP A 70 0.14 16.52 3.03
N LYS A 71 0.86 17.47 2.43
CA LYS A 71 1.17 17.46 1.00
C LYS A 71 2.09 16.30 0.61
N LEU A 72 3.05 15.93 1.46
CA LEU A 72 3.99 14.85 1.16
C LEU A 72 3.29 13.50 1.14
N SER A 73 2.49 13.20 2.17
CA SER A 73 1.70 11.96 2.23
C SER A 73 0.69 11.86 1.08
N ASN A 74 0.07 12.98 0.70
CA ASN A 74 -0.80 13.02 -0.47
C ASN A 74 -0.04 12.67 -1.76
N TRP A 75 1.13 13.26 -1.96
CA TRP A 75 1.97 12.98 -3.12
C TRP A 75 2.42 11.51 -3.15
N ILE A 76 2.89 10.95 -2.01
CA ILE A 76 3.32 9.55 -1.90
C ILE A 76 2.15 8.61 -2.26
N THR A 77 0.94 8.88 -1.74
CA THR A 77 -0.24 8.05 -2.04
C THR A 77 -0.59 8.10 -3.53
N ALA A 78 -0.60 9.30 -4.12
CA ALA A 78 -0.88 9.45 -5.55
C ALA A 78 0.16 8.77 -6.43
N TYR A 79 1.44 8.87 -6.07
CA TYR A 79 2.54 8.21 -6.76
C TYR A 79 2.43 6.67 -6.67
N SER A 80 2.17 6.14 -5.47
CA SER A 80 2.02 4.69 -5.25
C SER A 80 0.80 4.15 -6.00
N ARG A 81 -0.33 4.87 -5.96
CA ARG A 81 -1.53 4.48 -6.73
C ARG A 81 -1.24 4.41 -8.21
N LYS A 82 -0.57 5.45 -8.76
CA LYS A 82 -0.19 5.43 -10.18
C LYS A 82 0.69 4.23 -10.54
N PHE A 83 1.63 3.86 -9.68
CA PHE A 83 2.43 2.65 -9.86
C PHE A 83 1.56 1.40 -9.95
N TYR A 84 0.55 1.26 -9.08
CA TYR A 84 -0.38 0.12 -9.11
C TYR A 84 -1.24 0.13 -10.37
N GLU A 85 -1.75 1.30 -10.79
CA GLU A 85 -2.52 1.47 -12.02
C GLU A 85 -1.70 1.08 -13.25
N ASP A 86 -0.48 1.59 -13.38
CA ASP A 86 0.41 1.36 -14.53
C ASP A 86 0.81 -0.12 -14.67
N ASN A 87 0.83 -0.87 -13.57
CA ASN A 87 1.20 -2.28 -13.55
C ASN A 87 0.00 -3.24 -13.41
N GLY A 88 -1.23 -2.75 -13.51
CA GLY A 88 -2.43 -3.58 -13.49
C GLY A 88 -2.84 -4.10 -12.11
N PHE A 89 -2.31 -3.52 -11.04
CA PHE A 89 -2.59 -3.90 -9.66
C PHE A 89 -3.67 -3.04 -8.97
N PHE A 90 -4.40 -2.23 -9.69
CA PHE A 90 -5.37 -1.33 -9.07
C PHE A 90 -6.77 -1.45 -9.67
N LEU A 91 -7.75 -1.64 -8.80
CA LEU A 91 -9.17 -1.63 -9.13
C LEU A 91 -9.82 -0.38 -8.51
N LYS A 92 -9.99 0.66 -9.31
CA LYS A 92 -10.63 1.90 -8.89
C LYS A 92 -12.13 1.67 -8.65
N LYS A 93 -12.58 1.86 -7.41
CA LYS A 93 -13.99 1.69 -6.98
C LYS A 93 -14.54 2.87 -6.21
N GLY A 94 -13.68 3.80 -5.83
CA GLY A 94 -13.99 4.84 -4.88
C GLY A 94 -13.95 4.35 -3.43
N GLY A 95 -14.07 5.28 -2.49
CA GLY A 95 -14.05 4.99 -1.06
C GLY A 95 -14.87 5.98 -0.27
N LEU A 96 -15.50 5.49 0.79
CA LEU A 96 -16.29 6.28 1.72
C LEU A 96 -15.62 6.29 3.09
N GLU A 97 -15.49 7.48 3.66
CA GLU A 97 -15.16 7.67 5.06
C GLU A 97 -16.38 8.28 5.75
N ILE A 98 -17.12 7.45 6.49
CA ILE A 98 -18.42 7.82 7.06
C ILE A 98 -18.29 8.52 8.40
N CYS A 99 -19.25 9.38 8.73
CA CYS A 99 -19.42 10.02 10.02
C CYS A 99 -20.78 9.62 10.64
N ARG A 100 -20.76 9.09 11.86
CA ARG A 100 -21.98 8.71 12.58
C ARG A 100 -22.75 9.94 13.05
N ILE A 101 -24.06 9.81 13.21
CA ILE A 101 -24.90 10.84 13.85
C ILE A 101 -24.35 11.15 15.23
N GLY A 102 -24.20 12.45 15.54
CA GLY A 102 -23.72 12.96 16.82
C GLY A 102 -22.20 13.04 16.98
N ASP A 103 -21.43 12.50 16.02
CA ASP A 103 -19.96 12.62 16.04
C ASP A 103 -19.50 13.91 15.32
N HIS A 104 -19.68 15.02 16.00
CA HIS A 104 -19.37 16.35 15.44
C HIS A 104 -17.87 16.55 15.23
N ASP A 105 -17.02 15.99 16.09
CA ASP A 105 -15.56 16.11 15.95
C ASP A 105 -15.08 15.40 14.69
N ARG A 106 -15.62 14.22 14.41
CA ARG A 106 -15.35 13.47 13.18
C ARG A 106 -15.82 14.22 11.94
N TRP A 107 -17.01 14.84 12.01
CA TRP A 107 -17.53 15.62 10.90
C TRP A 107 -16.65 16.82 10.57
N GLU A 108 -16.19 17.56 11.57
CA GLU A 108 -15.24 18.65 11.40
C GLU A 108 -13.88 18.17 10.86
N GLU A 109 -13.43 16.97 11.26
CA GLU A 109 -12.23 16.35 10.70
C GLU A 109 -12.41 16.07 9.18
N LEU A 110 -13.54 15.49 8.76
CA LEU A 110 -13.82 15.22 7.36
C LEU A 110 -13.85 16.52 6.53
N LYS A 111 -14.43 17.59 7.07
CA LYS A 111 -14.39 18.90 6.41
C LYS A 111 -12.96 19.41 6.21
N ARG A 112 -12.11 19.29 7.23
CA ARG A 112 -10.68 19.68 7.12
C ARG A 112 -9.95 18.82 6.09
N LYS A 113 -10.18 17.50 6.07
CA LYS A 113 -9.61 16.59 5.07
C LYS A 113 -9.99 16.98 3.66
N VAL A 114 -11.27 17.28 3.42
CA VAL A 114 -11.73 17.73 2.10
C VAL A 114 -11.12 19.07 1.71
N GLY A 115 -11.01 20.01 2.66
CA GLY A 115 -10.37 21.30 2.42
C GLY A 115 -8.90 21.15 2.02
N SER A 116 -8.13 20.36 2.77
CA SER A 116 -6.73 20.06 2.48
C SER A 116 -6.57 19.30 1.17
N GLY A 117 -7.41 18.30 0.94
CA GLY A 117 -7.38 17.49 -0.29
C GLY A 117 -7.60 18.33 -1.54
N LYS A 118 -8.56 19.25 -1.51
CA LYS A 118 -8.78 20.20 -2.61
C LYS A 118 -7.55 21.09 -2.86
N ALA A 119 -6.91 21.56 -1.78
CA ALA A 119 -5.67 22.34 -1.91
C ALA A 119 -4.51 21.52 -2.50
N PHE A 120 -4.53 20.19 -2.34
CA PHE A 120 -3.51 19.29 -2.91
C PHE A 120 -3.91 18.71 -4.28
N GLY A 121 -5.08 19.13 -4.82
CA GLY A 121 -5.52 18.72 -6.15
C GLY A 121 -6.25 17.36 -6.20
N THR A 122 -6.81 16.89 -5.07
CA THR A 122 -7.63 15.67 -5.06
C THR A 122 -9.08 15.98 -5.38
N ASN A 123 -9.83 14.97 -5.88
CA ASN A 123 -11.24 15.06 -6.23
C ASN A 123 -12.20 14.68 -5.07
N ILE A 124 -11.70 14.66 -3.84
CA ILE A 124 -12.51 14.31 -2.68
C ILE A 124 -13.57 15.35 -2.39
N SER A 125 -14.72 14.90 -1.88
CA SER A 125 -15.85 15.77 -1.54
C SER A 125 -16.59 15.29 -0.29
N LEU A 126 -17.28 16.21 0.39
CA LEU A 126 -18.30 15.84 1.35
C LEU A 126 -19.59 15.52 0.60
N ILE A 127 -20.26 14.46 1.03
CA ILE A 127 -21.54 14.02 0.50
C ILE A 127 -22.52 13.76 1.65
N SER A 128 -23.82 13.86 1.35
CA SER A 128 -24.90 13.56 2.27
C SER A 128 -24.99 12.06 2.59
N ALA A 129 -25.78 11.72 3.61
CA ALA A 129 -26.08 10.32 3.94
C ALA A 129 -26.75 9.57 2.78
N SER A 130 -27.70 10.22 2.11
CA SER A 130 -28.41 9.67 0.94
C SER A 130 -27.45 9.40 -0.23
N GLU A 131 -26.59 10.38 -0.59
CA GLU A 131 -25.58 10.19 -1.63
C GLU A 131 -24.57 9.08 -1.28
N ALA A 132 -24.23 8.93 0.01
CA ALA A 132 -23.36 7.85 0.45
C ALA A 132 -24.03 6.47 0.27
N LYS A 133 -25.33 6.38 0.57
CA LYS A 133 -26.13 5.17 0.36
C LYS A 133 -26.25 4.80 -1.13
N GLU A 134 -26.38 5.78 -2.02
CA GLU A 134 -26.37 5.52 -3.47
C GLU A 134 -25.04 4.85 -3.91
N LYS A 135 -23.92 5.22 -3.30
CA LYS A 135 -22.61 4.63 -3.59
C LYS A 135 -22.41 3.28 -2.93
N PHE A 136 -22.99 3.06 -1.77
CA PHE A 136 -22.94 1.81 -1.04
C PHE A 136 -24.32 1.46 -0.47
N PRO A 137 -25.16 0.70 -1.22
CA PRO A 137 -26.57 0.45 -0.88
C PRO A 137 -26.82 -0.27 0.44
N LEU A 138 -25.82 -0.96 1.00
CA LEU A 138 -25.93 -1.63 2.30
C LEU A 138 -25.78 -0.66 3.49
N LEU A 139 -25.46 0.62 3.23
CA LEU A 139 -25.31 1.62 4.28
C LEU A 139 -26.66 2.01 4.86
N ASP A 140 -26.77 2.10 6.17
CA ASP A 140 -27.89 2.69 6.86
C ASP A 140 -27.73 4.22 6.92
N GLU A 141 -28.48 4.94 6.08
CA GLU A 141 -28.39 6.39 5.97
C GLU A 141 -28.93 7.12 7.21
N GLU A 142 -29.82 6.49 7.99
CA GLU A 142 -30.36 7.09 9.22
C GLU A 142 -29.34 7.09 10.37
N SER A 143 -28.28 6.31 10.28
CA SER A 143 -27.23 6.19 11.30
C SER A 143 -26.04 7.14 11.09
N ILE A 144 -25.96 7.86 9.95
CA ILE A 144 -24.83 8.71 9.60
C ILE A 144 -25.21 10.15 9.30
N MET A 145 -24.28 11.08 9.58
CA MET A 145 -24.41 12.50 9.20
C MET A 145 -24.11 12.72 7.72
N GLY A 146 -23.25 11.91 7.16
CA GLY A 146 -22.71 12.00 5.81
C GLY A 146 -21.36 11.32 5.71
N ALA A 147 -20.67 11.55 4.61
CA ALA A 147 -19.36 10.94 4.34
C ALA A 147 -18.42 11.87 3.57
N MET A 148 -17.13 11.57 3.64
CA MET A 148 -16.17 12.00 2.63
C MET A 148 -16.14 10.92 1.53
N TRP A 149 -16.31 11.35 0.30
CA TRP A 149 -16.19 10.51 -0.89
C TRP A 149 -14.84 10.76 -1.57
N ASP A 150 -14.09 9.68 -1.79
CA ASP A 150 -12.88 9.68 -2.60
C ASP A 150 -13.14 8.87 -3.88
N PRO A 151 -13.37 9.51 -5.04
CA PRO A 151 -13.63 8.80 -6.30
C PRO A 151 -12.41 8.07 -6.85
N ASP A 152 -11.22 8.43 -6.37
CA ASP A 152 -9.96 7.88 -6.82
C ASP A 152 -9.43 6.74 -5.92
N ALA A 153 -10.13 6.43 -4.83
CA ALA A 153 -9.84 5.28 -3.99
C ALA A 153 -10.15 3.95 -4.68
N GLY A 154 -9.56 2.88 -4.19
CA GLY A 154 -9.77 1.56 -4.74
C GLY A 154 -9.04 0.47 -3.98
N LEU A 155 -8.91 -0.68 -4.61
CA LEU A 155 -8.26 -1.86 -4.04
C LEU A 155 -7.03 -2.25 -4.84
N VAL A 156 -6.00 -2.68 -4.15
CA VAL A 156 -4.90 -3.42 -4.76
C VAL A 156 -5.41 -4.82 -5.11
N VAL A 157 -5.23 -5.24 -6.34
CA VAL A 157 -5.74 -6.51 -6.86
C VAL A 157 -4.63 -7.31 -7.56
N PRO A 158 -4.65 -8.64 -7.48
CA PRO A 158 -5.51 -9.49 -6.64
C PRO A 158 -5.31 -9.22 -5.14
N ARG A 159 -4.05 -9.03 -4.69
CA ARG A 159 -3.65 -8.74 -3.31
C ARG A 159 -2.35 -7.93 -3.26
N SER A 160 -2.07 -7.26 -2.14
CA SER A 160 -0.79 -6.58 -1.92
C SER A 160 0.41 -7.54 -2.01
N GLN A 161 0.21 -8.82 -1.71
CA GLN A 161 1.25 -9.85 -1.86
C GLN A 161 1.66 -10.08 -3.32
N ASP A 162 0.75 -9.92 -4.28
CA ASP A 162 1.08 -10.04 -5.71
C ASP A 162 2.00 -8.90 -6.17
N VAL A 163 1.83 -7.70 -5.59
CA VAL A 163 2.76 -6.58 -5.82
C VAL A 163 4.15 -6.89 -5.27
N VAL A 164 4.23 -7.55 -4.11
CA VAL A 164 5.52 -8.01 -3.54
C VAL A 164 6.20 -9.00 -4.47
N SER A 165 5.44 -10.02 -4.96
CA SER A 165 5.97 -10.99 -5.92
C SER A 165 6.51 -10.29 -7.17
N PHE A 166 5.72 -9.44 -7.79
CA PHE A 166 6.10 -8.66 -8.96
C PHE A 166 7.40 -7.87 -8.73
N ALA A 167 7.49 -7.17 -7.61
CA ALA A 167 8.66 -6.33 -7.29
C ALA A 167 9.93 -7.17 -7.09
N VAL A 168 9.83 -8.28 -6.35
CA VAL A 168 10.96 -9.19 -6.09
C VAL A 168 11.40 -9.90 -7.37
N ASP A 169 10.46 -10.41 -8.15
CA ASP A 169 10.76 -11.14 -9.39
C ASP A 169 11.40 -10.21 -10.42
N THR A 170 10.87 -8.99 -10.59
CA THR A 170 11.50 -7.97 -11.46
C THR A 170 12.94 -7.67 -11.03
N ALA A 171 13.20 -7.51 -9.72
CA ALA A 171 14.54 -7.24 -9.24
C ALA A 171 15.51 -8.43 -9.47
N LYS A 172 15.01 -9.67 -9.36
CA LYS A 172 15.77 -10.89 -9.67
C LYS A 172 16.05 -11.01 -11.16
N GLU A 173 15.05 -10.83 -12.02
CA GLU A 173 15.17 -10.90 -13.48
C GLU A 173 16.18 -9.88 -14.01
N LYS A 174 16.26 -8.70 -13.42
CA LYS A 174 17.27 -7.69 -13.71
C LYS A 174 18.67 -8.05 -13.18
N GLY A 175 18.82 -9.18 -12.51
CA GLY A 175 20.09 -9.63 -11.93
C GLY A 175 20.61 -8.70 -10.81
N SER A 176 19.70 -8.00 -10.13
CA SER A 176 20.01 -7.10 -9.02
C SER A 176 19.93 -7.80 -7.66
N LEU A 177 18.90 -8.60 -7.44
CA LEU A 177 18.51 -9.13 -6.13
C LEU A 177 18.78 -10.64 -6.00
N ARG A 178 19.40 -11.02 -4.89
CA ARG A 178 19.41 -12.38 -4.35
C ARG A 178 18.64 -12.40 -3.03
N THR A 179 17.75 -13.38 -2.83
CA THR A 179 16.94 -13.49 -1.60
C THR A 179 17.35 -14.70 -0.78
N LEU A 180 17.33 -14.53 0.55
CA LEU A 180 17.53 -15.60 1.54
C LEU A 180 16.34 -15.58 2.51
N THR A 181 15.72 -16.72 2.70
CA THR A 181 14.56 -16.92 3.61
C THR A 181 14.97 -17.67 4.86
N ASN A 182 14.12 -17.68 5.89
CA ASN A 182 14.42 -18.29 7.21
C ASN A 182 15.66 -17.70 7.89
N THR A 183 15.88 -16.40 7.72
CA THR A 183 17.09 -15.70 8.22
C THR A 183 16.74 -14.61 9.23
#